data_654d629a5cad8b3e574eb431eb4888ec
#
_entry.id   654d629a5cad8b3e574eb431eb4888ec
#
_cell.length_a   1.000
_cell.length_b   1.000
_cell.length_c   1.000
_cell.angle_alpha   90.00
_cell.angle_beta   90.00
_cell.angle_gamma   90.00
#
_symmetry.space_group_name_H-M   'P 1'
#
loop_
_entity.id
_entity.type
_entity.pdbx_description
1 polymer ?
#
loop_
_entity_poly.entity_id
_entity_poly.type
_entity_poly.pdbx_seq_one_letter_code
_entity_poly.pdbx_strand_id
1 'polypeptide(L)'
;MNTEAQGRKRAESFRREHDLGHAPLGDLVELLIDTCGVDVVVMDADGAEHALTMRDPMYDRTVIAVATQEHSVRQRTSIAHELAHVLWHDEDLGPETSFGGRTPIESRADSFARHLLLPLAAVKPVADAARTPDAAVAVLVERFDVSPLVAAIQLKEAGLLTADDCARWAGVSTRAVAAAAAHRLDHGADHGDTHP
;
A
#
# COMPACT_ATOMS: atom_id res chain seq x y z
N MET A 1 9.17 -19.62 -7.16
CA MET A 1 8.58 -18.28 -7.39
C MET A 1 9.09 -17.41 -6.27
N ASN A 2 9.60 -16.20 -6.55
CA ASN A 2 10.10 -15.31 -5.50
C ASN A 2 8.92 -14.69 -4.71
N THR A 3 9.20 -14.12 -3.55
CA THR A 3 8.19 -13.55 -2.64
C THR A 3 7.40 -12.41 -3.28
N GLU A 4 8.07 -11.58 -4.10
CA GLU A 4 7.41 -10.50 -4.86
C GLU A 4 6.33 -11.04 -5.81
N ALA A 5 6.67 -12.06 -6.60
CA ALA A 5 5.70 -12.67 -7.51
C ALA A 5 4.57 -13.43 -6.78
N GLN A 6 4.83 -13.97 -5.58
CA GLN A 6 3.80 -14.60 -4.75
C GLN A 6 2.78 -13.56 -4.26
N GLY A 7 3.27 -12.48 -3.63
CA GLY A 7 2.43 -11.40 -3.13
C GLY A 7 1.58 -10.77 -4.23
N ARG A 8 2.22 -10.43 -5.36
CA ARG A 8 1.51 -9.89 -6.52
C ARG A 8 0.38 -10.81 -7.00
N LYS A 9 0.70 -12.09 -7.25
CA LYS A 9 -0.28 -13.06 -7.74
C LYS A 9 -1.47 -13.20 -6.78
N ARG A 10 -1.23 -13.21 -5.47
CA ARG A 10 -2.29 -13.32 -4.47
C ARG A 10 -3.16 -12.05 -4.42
N ALA A 11 -2.55 -10.87 -4.52
CA ALA A 11 -3.28 -9.61 -4.59
C ALA A 11 -4.14 -9.48 -5.86
N GLU A 12 -3.59 -9.88 -7.02
CA GLU A 12 -4.33 -9.92 -8.28
C GLU A 12 -5.50 -10.93 -8.22
N SER A 13 -5.29 -12.09 -7.57
CA SER A 13 -6.37 -13.07 -7.33
C SER A 13 -7.46 -12.48 -6.44
N PHE A 14 -7.08 -11.90 -5.31
CA PHE A 14 -8.02 -11.29 -4.37
C PHE A 14 -8.87 -10.21 -5.04
N ARG A 15 -8.23 -9.29 -5.76
CA ARG A 15 -8.97 -8.25 -6.50
C ARG A 15 -9.95 -8.83 -7.54
N ARG A 16 -9.58 -9.90 -8.20
CA ARG A 16 -10.44 -10.57 -9.18
C ARG A 16 -11.58 -11.34 -8.52
N GLU A 17 -11.30 -12.05 -7.43
CA GLU A 17 -12.28 -12.84 -6.66
C GLU A 17 -13.39 -11.97 -6.08
N HIS A 18 -13.08 -10.70 -5.78
CA HIS A 18 -14.01 -9.73 -5.19
C HIS A 18 -14.40 -8.59 -6.14
N ASP A 19 -14.18 -8.74 -7.46
CA ASP A 19 -14.55 -7.78 -8.51
C ASP A 19 -14.06 -6.34 -8.27
N LEU A 20 -12.90 -6.17 -7.62
CA LEU A 20 -12.35 -4.85 -7.23
C LEU A 20 -11.67 -4.11 -8.40
N GLY A 21 -11.42 -4.78 -9.51
CA GLY A 21 -10.75 -4.20 -10.68
C GLY A 21 -9.39 -3.60 -10.35
N HIS A 22 -9.07 -2.46 -10.98
CA HIS A 22 -7.80 -1.75 -10.79
C HIS A 22 -7.98 -0.35 -10.17
N ALA A 23 -9.20 -0.01 -9.76
CA ALA A 23 -9.51 1.26 -9.12
C ALA A 23 -8.92 1.33 -7.69
N PRO A 24 -8.76 2.55 -7.13
CA PRO A 24 -8.45 2.72 -5.73
C PRO A 24 -9.49 2.01 -4.85
N LEU A 25 -9.02 1.41 -3.76
CA LEU A 25 -9.91 0.82 -2.77
C LEU A 25 -10.42 1.91 -1.82
N GLY A 26 -11.69 1.84 -1.48
CA GLY A 26 -12.31 2.69 -0.47
C GLY A 26 -11.87 2.34 0.96
N ASP A 27 -12.83 2.24 1.87
CA ASP A 27 -12.57 1.82 3.25
C ASP A 27 -12.15 0.35 3.27
N LEU A 28 -10.92 0.09 3.76
CA LEU A 28 -10.41 -1.29 3.85
C LEU A 28 -11.08 -2.07 4.99
N VAL A 29 -11.51 -1.41 6.05
CA VAL A 29 -12.17 -2.07 7.18
C VAL A 29 -13.49 -2.65 6.69
N GLU A 30 -14.32 -1.82 6.04
CA GLU A 30 -15.59 -2.25 5.45
C GLU A 30 -15.35 -3.36 4.42
N LEU A 31 -14.38 -3.18 3.53
CA LEU A 31 -14.02 -4.17 2.51
C LEU A 31 -13.68 -5.54 3.13
N LEU A 32 -12.87 -5.59 4.19
CA LEU A 32 -12.45 -6.85 4.81
C LEU A 32 -13.60 -7.54 5.53
N ILE A 33 -14.45 -6.79 6.20
CA ILE A 33 -15.67 -7.33 6.82
C ILE A 33 -16.55 -7.98 5.76
N ASP A 34 -16.82 -7.27 4.67
CA ASP A 34 -17.76 -7.70 3.63
C ASP A 34 -17.23 -8.87 2.79
N THR A 35 -15.92 -8.89 2.51
CA THR A 35 -15.32 -9.89 1.60
C THR A 35 -14.76 -11.11 2.30
N CYS A 36 -14.22 -10.95 3.51
CA CYS A 36 -13.49 -12.01 4.21
C CYS A 36 -14.11 -12.38 5.56
N GLY A 37 -15.08 -11.60 6.06
CA GLY A 37 -15.60 -11.79 7.42
C GLY A 37 -14.54 -11.53 8.50
N VAL A 38 -13.51 -10.73 8.19
CA VAL A 38 -12.42 -10.37 9.10
C VAL A 38 -12.78 -9.08 9.81
N ASP A 39 -12.81 -9.12 11.13
CA ASP A 39 -12.99 -7.91 11.92
C ASP A 39 -11.70 -7.12 12.00
N VAL A 40 -11.79 -5.80 11.90
CA VAL A 40 -10.65 -4.90 12.09
C VAL A 40 -10.91 -4.02 13.29
N VAL A 41 -9.99 -4.05 14.26
CA VAL A 41 -10.06 -3.23 15.48
C VAL A 41 -8.89 -2.25 15.48
N VAL A 42 -9.22 -0.96 15.53
CA VAL A 42 -8.23 0.10 15.72
C VAL A 42 -8.12 0.40 17.20
N MET A 43 -6.89 0.33 17.75
CA MET A 43 -6.64 0.51 19.17
C MET A 43 -5.46 1.44 19.40
N ASP A 44 -5.51 2.19 20.50
CA ASP A 44 -4.35 2.93 20.97
C ASP A 44 -3.34 1.94 21.57
N ALA A 45 -2.19 1.81 20.93
CA ALA A 45 -1.12 0.95 21.38
C ALA A 45 0.19 1.72 21.43
N ASP A 46 0.85 1.66 22.58
CA ASP A 46 2.20 2.17 22.76
C ASP A 46 3.20 1.06 22.37
N GLY A 47 3.90 1.23 21.25
CA GLY A 47 4.93 0.25 20.88
C GLY A 47 5.33 0.27 19.40
N ALA A 48 6.31 -0.56 19.09
CA ALA A 48 6.84 -0.72 17.72
C ALA A 48 5.95 -1.60 16.83
N GLU A 49 5.01 -2.33 17.40
CA GLU A 49 4.10 -3.21 16.67
C GLU A 49 2.91 -2.38 16.17
N HIS A 50 2.73 -2.36 14.86
CA HIS A 50 1.72 -1.52 14.22
C HIS A 50 0.43 -2.27 13.90
N ALA A 51 0.48 -3.60 13.85
CA ALA A 51 -0.69 -4.45 13.61
C ALA A 51 -0.40 -5.90 14.08
N LEU A 52 -1.46 -6.66 14.31
CA LEU A 52 -1.43 -8.06 14.72
C LEU A 52 -2.68 -8.77 14.25
N THR A 53 -2.52 -9.94 13.66
CA THR A 53 -3.62 -10.85 13.34
C THR A 53 -3.83 -11.88 14.44
N MET A 54 -5.07 -12.07 14.85
CA MET A 54 -5.48 -13.08 15.84
C MET A 54 -6.66 -13.88 15.32
N ARG A 55 -6.66 -15.19 15.59
CA ARG A 55 -7.82 -16.06 15.34
C ARG A 55 -8.42 -16.51 16.67
N ASP A 56 -9.71 -16.32 16.80
CA ASP A 56 -10.49 -16.87 17.93
C ASP A 56 -11.02 -18.25 17.52
N PRO A 57 -10.46 -19.34 18.06
CA PRO A 57 -10.86 -20.69 17.68
C PRO A 57 -12.24 -21.08 18.22
N MET A 58 -12.75 -20.36 19.23
CA MET A 58 -14.06 -20.65 19.84
C MET A 58 -15.21 -20.14 18.96
N TYR A 59 -14.99 -18.98 18.33
CA TYR A 59 -16.01 -18.33 17.49
C TYR A 59 -15.68 -18.39 16.00
N ASP A 60 -14.57 -19.05 15.63
CA ASP A 60 -14.06 -19.14 14.26
C ASP A 60 -13.94 -17.75 13.58
N ARG A 61 -13.50 -16.76 14.33
CA ARG A 61 -13.36 -15.37 13.87
C ARG A 61 -11.90 -14.96 13.80
N THR A 62 -11.56 -14.28 12.74
CA THR A 62 -10.25 -13.65 12.59
C THR A 62 -10.39 -12.14 12.85
N VAL A 63 -9.49 -11.59 13.64
CA VAL A 63 -9.44 -10.19 14.00
C VAL A 63 -8.07 -9.64 13.64
N ILE A 64 -8.03 -8.54 12.91
CA ILE A 64 -6.84 -7.74 12.67
C ILE A 64 -6.89 -6.55 13.65
N ALA A 65 -5.99 -6.53 14.62
CA ALA A 65 -5.80 -5.39 15.51
C ALA A 65 -4.74 -4.46 14.93
N VAL A 66 -5.06 -3.19 14.76
CA VAL A 66 -4.14 -2.19 14.18
C VAL A 66 -3.99 -1.04 15.15
N ALA A 67 -2.74 -0.64 15.42
CA ALA A 67 -2.48 0.53 16.22
C ALA A 67 -2.93 1.81 15.49
N THR A 68 -3.49 2.77 16.26
CA THR A 68 -3.76 4.11 15.76
C THR A 68 -2.47 4.70 15.19
N GLN A 69 -2.50 5.10 13.94
CA GLN A 69 -1.35 5.72 13.28
C GLN A 69 -1.61 7.20 13.03
N GLU A 70 -0.59 8.02 13.23
CA GLU A 70 -0.65 9.45 12.90
C GLU A 70 -0.97 9.70 11.41
N HIS A 71 -0.65 8.73 10.55
CA HIS A 71 -0.89 8.79 9.10
C HIS A 71 -1.79 7.63 8.65
N SER A 72 -2.98 7.93 8.12
CA SER A 72 -3.95 6.99 7.57
C SER A 72 -3.33 6.00 6.56
N VAL A 73 -2.41 6.48 5.73
CA VAL A 73 -1.70 5.67 4.73
C VAL A 73 -0.92 4.50 5.34
N ARG A 74 -0.29 4.70 6.51
CA ARG A 74 0.41 3.62 7.21
C ARG A 74 -0.56 2.59 7.74
N GLN A 75 -1.65 3.06 8.36
CA GLN A 75 -2.70 2.18 8.87
C GLN A 75 -3.28 1.30 7.76
N ARG A 76 -3.61 1.88 6.59
CA ARG A 76 -4.07 1.13 5.42
C ARG A 76 -3.06 0.08 4.97
N THR A 77 -1.78 0.44 4.94
CA THR A 77 -0.72 -0.50 4.55
C THR A 77 -0.61 -1.65 5.56
N SER A 78 -0.69 -1.36 6.87
CA SER A 78 -0.68 -2.38 7.92
C SER A 78 -1.90 -3.32 7.81
N ILE A 79 -3.11 -2.80 7.63
CA ILE A 79 -4.31 -3.62 7.42
C ILE A 79 -4.14 -4.56 6.21
N ALA A 80 -3.64 -4.03 5.09
CA ALA A 80 -3.42 -4.83 3.89
C ALA A 80 -2.31 -5.90 4.07
N HIS A 81 -1.30 -5.61 4.89
CA HIS A 81 -0.23 -6.53 5.25
C HIS A 81 -0.76 -7.68 6.11
N GLU A 82 -1.53 -7.36 7.16
CA GLU A 82 -2.16 -8.37 8.02
C GLU A 82 -3.17 -9.25 7.27
N LEU A 83 -3.90 -8.67 6.32
CA LEU A 83 -4.76 -9.46 5.45
C LEU A 83 -3.96 -10.53 4.68
N ALA A 84 -2.72 -10.25 4.29
CA ALA A 84 -1.88 -11.26 3.67
C ALA A 84 -1.64 -12.45 4.60
N HIS A 85 -1.32 -12.21 5.87
CA HIS A 85 -1.13 -13.28 6.84
C HIS A 85 -2.40 -14.11 7.02
N VAL A 86 -3.58 -13.48 7.09
CA VAL A 86 -4.87 -14.19 7.10
C VAL A 86 -5.02 -15.09 5.87
N LEU A 87 -4.76 -14.56 4.67
CA LEU A 87 -4.97 -15.28 3.42
C LEU A 87 -3.98 -16.43 3.17
N TRP A 88 -2.86 -16.46 3.89
CA TRP A 88 -1.89 -17.55 3.86
C TRP A 88 -1.95 -18.43 5.11
N HIS A 89 -2.83 -18.12 6.08
CA HIS A 89 -2.90 -18.82 7.37
C HIS A 89 -1.56 -18.81 8.11
N ASP A 90 -0.86 -17.68 8.06
CA ASP A 90 0.45 -17.52 8.69
C ASP A 90 0.35 -17.44 10.22
N GLU A 91 -0.82 -17.10 10.76
CA GLU A 91 -1.14 -17.09 12.19
C GLU A 91 -0.94 -18.47 12.86
N ASP A 92 -1.02 -19.55 12.09
CA ASP A 92 -0.81 -20.92 12.57
C ASP A 92 0.68 -21.23 12.80
N LEU A 93 1.61 -20.40 12.31
CA LEU A 93 3.05 -20.64 12.37
C LEU A 93 3.70 -20.20 13.69
N GLY A 94 2.94 -19.55 14.58
CA GLY A 94 3.40 -19.10 15.90
C GLY A 94 4.29 -17.85 15.89
N PRO A 95 4.52 -17.24 17.06
CA PRO A 95 5.21 -15.95 17.17
C PRO A 95 6.70 -15.98 16.79
N GLU A 96 7.32 -17.16 16.68
CA GLU A 96 8.74 -17.28 16.30
C GLU A 96 9.04 -16.82 14.87
N THR A 97 8.03 -16.72 14.03
CA THR A 97 8.18 -16.26 12.64
C THR A 97 8.16 -14.74 12.50
N SER A 98 7.73 -14.02 13.54
CA SER A 98 7.53 -12.57 13.53
C SER A 98 8.69 -11.78 14.16
N PHE A 99 9.65 -12.43 14.84
CA PHE A 99 10.72 -11.72 15.55
C PHE A 99 11.97 -11.50 14.69
N GLY A 100 12.16 -10.25 14.25
CA GLY A 100 13.50 -9.68 14.06
C GLY A 100 14.15 -9.84 12.71
N GLY A 101 13.44 -9.81 11.61
CA GLY A 101 14.10 -9.77 10.30
C GLY A 101 13.12 -9.83 9.12
N ARG A 102 13.58 -9.41 7.94
CA ARG A 102 12.84 -9.53 6.68
C ARG A 102 12.75 -11.01 6.26
N THR A 103 11.79 -11.72 6.83
CA THR A 103 11.55 -13.12 6.46
C THR A 103 10.90 -13.20 5.06
N PRO A 104 10.95 -14.36 4.40
CA PRO A 104 10.19 -14.57 3.16
C PRO A 104 8.67 -14.37 3.34
N ILE A 105 8.14 -14.67 4.53
CA ILE A 105 6.75 -14.48 4.90
C ILE A 105 6.41 -12.99 4.88
N GLU A 106 7.17 -12.17 5.63
CA GLU A 106 7.01 -10.72 5.66
C GLU A 106 7.19 -10.09 4.27
N SER A 107 8.18 -10.54 3.51
CA SER A 107 8.45 -10.04 2.17
C SER A 107 7.30 -10.29 1.19
N ARG A 108 6.62 -11.45 1.31
CA ARG A 108 5.43 -11.73 0.46
C ARG A 108 4.20 -10.95 0.93
N ALA A 109 4.05 -10.73 2.24
CA ALA A 109 2.98 -9.90 2.80
C ALA A 109 3.13 -8.44 2.39
N ASP A 110 4.34 -7.88 2.47
CA ASP A 110 4.66 -6.56 1.95
C ASP A 110 4.33 -6.40 0.45
N SER A 111 4.70 -7.40 -0.34
CA SER A 111 4.40 -7.41 -1.77
C SER A 111 2.89 -7.46 -2.01
N PHE A 112 2.18 -8.32 -1.29
CA PHE A 112 0.71 -8.40 -1.38
C PHE A 112 0.06 -7.05 -1.06
N ALA A 113 0.43 -6.42 0.06
CA ALA A 113 -0.13 -5.13 0.47
C ALA A 113 0.06 -4.06 -0.61
N ARG A 114 1.26 -3.95 -1.18
CA ARG A 114 1.53 -3.00 -2.26
C ARG A 114 0.67 -3.24 -3.50
N HIS A 115 0.57 -4.49 -3.96
CA HIS A 115 -0.20 -4.84 -5.16
C HIS A 115 -1.71 -4.81 -4.92
N LEU A 116 -2.16 -5.04 -3.67
CA LEU A 116 -3.55 -4.86 -3.28
C LEU A 116 -3.94 -3.39 -3.32
N LEU A 117 -3.15 -2.51 -2.71
CA LEU A 117 -3.45 -1.08 -2.63
C LEU A 117 -3.22 -0.35 -3.96
N LEU A 118 -2.16 -0.70 -4.68
CA LEU A 118 -1.79 -0.09 -5.96
C LEU A 118 -1.43 -1.18 -6.99
N PRO A 119 -2.40 -1.71 -7.76
CA PRO A 119 -2.13 -2.74 -8.77
C PRO A 119 -1.29 -2.19 -9.93
N LEU A 120 -0.36 -3.00 -10.48
CA LEU A 120 0.51 -2.57 -11.58
C LEU A 120 -0.25 -2.12 -12.82
N ALA A 121 -1.41 -2.71 -13.09
CA ALA A 121 -2.26 -2.32 -14.21
C ALA A 121 -2.74 -0.86 -14.12
N ALA A 122 -2.80 -0.28 -12.92
CA ALA A 122 -3.15 1.12 -12.72
C ALA A 122 -1.95 2.07 -12.84
N VAL A 123 -0.72 1.56 -12.70
CA VAL A 123 0.50 2.39 -12.67
C VAL A 123 0.85 2.95 -14.04
N LYS A 124 0.89 2.08 -15.05
CA LYS A 124 1.31 2.48 -16.40
C LYS A 124 0.47 3.61 -17.01
N PRO A 125 -0.88 3.58 -16.98
CA PRO A 125 -1.69 4.67 -17.52
C PRO A 125 -1.42 6.02 -16.84
N VAL A 126 -1.15 6.02 -15.53
CA VAL A 126 -0.80 7.24 -14.79
C VAL A 126 0.58 7.74 -15.20
N ALA A 127 1.56 6.85 -15.33
CA ALA A 127 2.91 7.21 -15.73
C ALA A 127 2.96 7.74 -17.18
N ASP A 128 2.21 7.13 -18.10
CA ASP A 128 2.13 7.55 -19.50
C ASP A 128 1.49 8.95 -19.63
N ALA A 129 0.57 9.30 -18.73
CA ALA A 129 -0.07 10.61 -18.69
C ALA A 129 0.75 11.68 -17.95
N ALA A 130 1.69 11.26 -17.09
CA ALA A 130 2.51 12.17 -16.29
C ALA A 130 3.68 12.75 -17.11
N ARG A 131 4.02 14.02 -16.84
CA ARG A 131 5.14 14.69 -17.54
C ARG A 131 6.50 14.27 -17.01
N THR A 132 6.56 13.81 -15.78
CA THR A 132 7.79 13.36 -15.09
C THR A 132 7.48 12.20 -14.16
N PRO A 133 8.48 11.37 -13.81
CA PRO A 133 8.30 10.31 -12.81
C PRO A 133 7.81 10.84 -11.45
N ASP A 134 8.29 11.99 -11.01
CA ASP A 134 7.88 12.62 -9.75
C ASP A 134 6.40 13.06 -9.79
N ALA A 135 5.93 13.52 -10.96
CA ALA A 135 4.50 13.80 -11.16
C ALA A 135 3.66 12.52 -11.12
N ALA A 136 4.16 11.42 -11.70
CA ALA A 136 3.49 10.13 -11.61
C ALA A 136 3.37 9.64 -10.16
N VAL A 137 4.46 9.75 -9.36
CA VAL A 137 4.42 9.42 -7.93
C VAL A 137 3.36 10.25 -7.23
N ALA A 138 3.32 11.57 -7.45
CA ALA A 138 2.34 12.45 -6.80
C ALA A 138 0.90 12.05 -7.10
N VAL A 139 0.58 11.79 -8.37
CA VAL A 139 -0.76 11.33 -8.79
C VAL A 139 -1.13 9.99 -8.19
N LEU A 140 -0.19 9.02 -8.15
CA LEU A 140 -0.44 7.70 -7.57
C LEU A 140 -0.68 7.78 -6.05
N VAL A 141 0.12 8.61 -5.35
CA VAL A 141 -0.04 8.86 -3.90
C VAL A 141 -1.41 9.41 -3.59
N GLU A 142 -1.81 10.48 -4.29
CA GLU A 142 -3.10 11.13 -4.07
C GLU A 142 -4.27 10.22 -4.43
N ARG A 143 -4.19 9.57 -5.59
CA ARG A 143 -5.31 8.78 -6.12
C ARG A 143 -5.54 7.48 -5.37
N PHE A 144 -4.48 6.79 -4.93
CA PHE A 144 -4.55 5.45 -4.33
C PHE A 144 -4.39 5.45 -2.81
N ASP A 145 -4.17 6.62 -2.21
CA ASP A 145 -3.92 6.78 -0.78
C ASP A 145 -2.82 5.81 -0.28
N VAL A 146 -1.67 5.88 -0.95
CA VAL A 146 -0.47 5.09 -0.65
C VAL A 146 0.72 5.99 -0.32
N SER A 147 1.74 5.44 0.35
CA SER A 147 2.96 6.22 0.61
C SER A 147 3.74 6.50 -0.67
N PRO A 148 4.54 7.60 -0.73
CA PRO A 148 5.40 7.89 -1.87
C PRO A 148 6.36 6.76 -2.20
N LEU A 149 6.87 6.06 -1.18
CA LEU A 149 7.73 4.89 -1.38
C LEU A 149 6.98 3.73 -2.04
N VAL A 150 5.74 3.45 -1.63
CA VAL A 150 4.91 2.42 -2.29
C VAL A 150 4.68 2.76 -3.75
N ALA A 151 4.32 4.01 -4.06
CA ALA A 151 4.14 4.46 -5.43
C ALA A 151 5.42 4.32 -6.27
N ALA A 152 6.58 4.72 -5.72
CA ALA A 152 7.87 4.58 -6.38
C ALA A 152 8.26 3.11 -6.61
N ILE A 153 8.04 2.22 -5.64
CA ILE A 153 8.28 0.78 -5.80
C ILE A 153 7.42 0.21 -6.92
N GLN A 154 6.15 0.57 -6.99
CA GLN A 154 5.26 0.07 -8.04
C GLN A 154 5.64 0.61 -9.43
N LEU A 155 6.11 1.85 -9.54
CA LEU A 155 6.71 2.38 -10.78
C LEU A 155 7.98 1.60 -11.17
N LYS A 156 8.82 1.24 -10.19
CA LYS A 156 10.00 0.40 -10.43
C LYS A 156 9.61 -1.01 -10.90
N GLU A 157 8.64 -1.65 -10.26
CA GLU A 157 8.12 -2.97 -10.68
C GLU A 157 7.50 -2.93 -12.09
N ALA A 158 6.97 -1.78 -12.50
CA ALA A 158 6.51 -1.52 -13.87
C ALA A 158 7.65 -1.21 -14.85
N GLY A 159 8.91 -1.17 -14.41
CA GLY A 159 10.08 -0.86 -15.25
C GLY A 159 10.25 0.63 -15.59
N LEU A 160 9.62 1.52 -14.82
CA LEU A 160 9.58 2.97 -15.09
C LEU A 160 10.51 3.78 -14.17
N LEU A 161 11.02 3.18 -13.10
CA LEU A 161 12.02 3.73 -12.19
C LEU A 161 13.13 2.72 -11.90
N THR A 162 14.28 3.22 -11.48
CA THR A 162 15.39 2.40 -10.95
C THR A 162 15.28 2.20 -9.45
N ALA A 163 16.11 1.33 -8.87
CA ALA A 163 16.20 1.16 -7.42
C ALA A 163 16.69 2.43 -6.72
N ASP A 164 17.65 3.15 -7.34
CA ASP A 164 18.19 4.40 -6.80
C ASP A 164 17.11 5.51 -6.81
N ASP A 165 16.26 5.55 -7.84
CA ASP A 165 15.13 6.45 -7.87
C ASP A 165 14.15 6.19 -6.72
N CYS A 166 13.87 4.92 -6.40
CA CYS A 166 13.02 4.56 -5.27
C CYS A 166 13.61 5.00 -3.92
N ALA A 167 14.93 4.91 -3.75
CA ALA A 167 15.58 5.28 -2.50
C ALA A 167 15.34 6.76 -2.12
N ARG A 168 15.15 7.64 -3.10
CA ARG A 168 14.84 9.06 -2.87
C ARG A 168 13.49 9.28 -2.17
N TRP A 169 12.58 8.33 -2.29
CA TRP A 169 11.24 8.39 -1.71
C TRP A 169 11.17 7.78 -0.30
N ALA A 170 12.26 7.17 0.17
CA ALA A 170 12.33 6.65 1.54
C ALA A 170 12.22 7.80 2.55
N GLY A 171 11.27 7.71 3.47
CA GLY A 171 11.03 8.75 4.49
C GLY A 171 10.29 10.01 4.00
N VAL A 172 9.98 10.13 2.71
CA VAL A 172 9.18 11.24 2.19
C VAL A 172 7.72 11.05 2.62
N SER A 173 7.12 12.08 3.23
CA SER A 173 5.71 12.04 3.63
C SER A 173 4.77 12.38 2.48
N THR A 174 3.53 11.88 2.54
CA THR A 174 2.46 12.23 1.60
C THR A 174 2.22 13.74 1.56
N ARG A 175 2.29 14.40 2.73
CA ARG A 175 2.16 15.87 2.86
C ARG A 175 3.26 16.62 2.09
N ALA A 176 4.50 16.13 2.12
CA ALA A 176 5.60 16.75 1.37
C ALA A 176 5.36 16.63 -0.15
N VAL A 177 4.85 15.50 -0.62
CA VAL A 177 4.50 15.29 -2.03
C VAL A 177 3.38 16.22 -2.46
N ALA A 178 2.30 16.33 -1.67
CA ALA A 178 1.19 17.24 -1.95
C ALA A 178 1.63 18.70 -2.00
N ALA A 179 2.47 19.15 -1.05
CA ALA A 179 3.00 20.51 -1.04
C ALA A 179 3.86 20.82 -2.29
N ALA A 180 4.71 19.88 -2.70
CA ALA A 180 5.53 20.03 -3.91
C ALA A 180 4.69 20.01 -5.21
N ALA A 181 3.56 19.30 -5.23
CA ALA A 181 2.63 19.32 -6.36
C ALA A 181 1.91 20.66 -6.46
N ALA A 182 1.39 21.20 -5.36
CA ALA A 182 0.72 22.50 -5.30
C ALA A 182 1.66 23.63 -5.76
N HIS A 183 2.90 23.66 -5.27
CA HIS A 183 3.88 24.68 -5.65
C HIS A 183 4.19 24.68 -7.15
N ARG A 184 4.19 23.52 -7.80
CA ARG A 184 4.41 23.42 -9.26
C ARG A 184 3.23 23.96 -10.07
N LEU A 185 2.02 23.84 -9.57
CA LEU A 185 0.83 24.39 -10.23
C LEU A 185 0.82 25.92 -10.18
N ASP A 186 1.19 26.53 -9.05
CA ASP A 186 1.25 27.97 -8.87
C ASP A 186 2.32 28.65 -9.78
N HIS A 187 3.46 28.00 -9.98
CA HIS A 187 4.53 28.55 -10.84
C HIS A 187 4.39 28.19 -12.33
N GLY A 188 3.57 27.20 -12.67
CA GLY A 188 3.27 26.85 -14.07
C GLY A 188 2.28 27.79 -14.74
N ALA A 189 1.51 28.53 -13.97
CA ALA A 189 0.50 29.48 -14.47
C ALA A 189 1.08 30.85 -14.87
N ASP A 190 2.30 31.20 -14.42
CA ASP A 190 2.88 32.54 -14.58
C ASP A 190 3.72 32.75 -15.86
N HIS A 191 3.78 31.78 -16.77
CA HIS A 191 4.55 31.86 -18.02
C HIS A 191 3.69 31.89 -19.29
N GLY A 192 2.40 32.23 -19.19
CA GLY A 192 1.43 32.19 -20.29
C GLY A 192 0.96 33.52 -20.86
N ASP A 193 1.52 34.68 -20.50
CA ASP A 193 1.04 35.96 -21.08
C ASP A 193 2.11 37.03 -21.17
N THR A 194 2.99 36.89 -22.17
CA THR A 194 3.72 38.04 -22.71
C THR A 194 4.09 37.79 -24.16
N HIS A 195 3.18 38.15 -25.08
CA HIS A 195 3.61 38.61 -26.41
C HIS A 195 2.78 39.86 -26.81
N PRO A 196 3.48 40.91 -27.21
CA PRO A 196 2.86 42.13 -27.75
C PRO A 196 2.31 41.90 -29.15
#